data_6094dd876af8bf20875bda14dc222347
#
_entry.id   6094dd876af8bf20875bda14dc222347
#
_cell.length_a   1.000
_cell.length_b   1.000
_cell.length_c   1.000
_cell.angle_alpha   90.00
_cell.angle_beta   90.00
_cell.angle_gamma   90.00
#
_symmetry.space_group_name_H-M   'P 1'
#
loop_
_entity.id
_entity.type
_entity.pdbx_description
1 polymer ?
#
loop_
_entity_poly.entity_id
_entity_poly.type
_entity_poly.pdbx_seq_one_letter_code
_entity_poly.pdbx_strand_id
1 'polypeptide(L)'
;MQQDTAKMQGDRELPKVRSFPFGAHRTDIYHVEKLIIEKYLGVPYRHRGRQIDGLDCWGFLKLVYADLGFRLFDIEDLEYGQAWGLRNKDYFKENYVNDWDRVAIPEVLDGVLFLNSRGVANHAGIVFKDRKFVHCCRAGVIVSRLDDESWKKRIEGFYRLRNKAW
;
A
#
# COMPACT_ATOMS: atom_id res chain seq x y z
N MET A 1 16.90 25.34 -49.76
CA MET A 1 17.39 24.48 -48.65
C MET A 1 16.40 24.62 -47.50
N GLN A 2 15.43 23.73 -47.46
CA GLN A 2 14.46 23.63 -46.37
C GLN A 2 14.95 22.57 -45.41
N GLN A 3 15.09 22.91 -44.13
CA GLN A 3 15.42 21.97 -43.07
C GLN A 3 14.11 21.56 -42.39
N ASP A 4 13.75 20.30 -42.59
CA ASP A 4 12.69 19.61 -41.87
C ASP A 4 13.09 19.42 -40.41
N THR A 5 12.39 20.08 -39.51
CA THR A 5 12.43 19.78 -38.06
C THR A 5 11.38 18.74 -37.76
N ALA A 6 11.78 17.48 -37.66
CA ALA A 6 10.95 16.39 -37.23
C ALA A 6 10.59 16.57 -35.75
N LYS A 7 9.31 16.83 -35.47
CA LYS A 7 8.69 16.74 -34.15
C LYS A 7 8.62 15.29 -33.72
N MET A 8 9.43 14.91 -32.74
CA MET A 8 9.22 13.67 -31.96
C MET A 8 8.25 13.97 -30.81
N GLN A 9 6.98 13.87 -31.09
CA GLN A 9 5.95 13.71 -30.06
C GLN A 9 5.72 12.22 -29.87
N GLY A 10 6.33 11.68 -28.85
CA GLY A 10 6.03 10.34 -28.34
C GLY A 10 5.15 10.47 -27.10
N ASP A 11 3.85 10.68 -27.30
CA ASP A 11 2.88 10.49 -26.22
C ASP A 11 2.86 9.01 -25.85
N ARG A 12 3.58 8.65 -24.79
CA ARG A 12 3.41 7.35 -24.15
C ARG A 12 2.06 7.40 -23.44
N GLU A 13 1.04 6.97 -24.14
CA GLU A 13 -0.25 6.65 -23.52
C GLU A 13 0.02 5.62 -22.39
N LEU A 14 -0.23 6.04 -21.14
CA LEU A 14 -0.20 5.13 -20.01
C LEU A 14 -1.24 4.03 -20.26
N PRO A 15 -0.92 2.75 -20.02
CA PRO A 15 -1.88 1.68 -20.28
C PRO A 15 -3.12 1.97 -19.45
N LYS A 16 -4.28 2.02 -20.12
CA LYS A 16 -5.59 2.12 -19.47
C LYS A 16 -5.72 0.95 -18.53
N VAL A 17 -5.53 1.20 -17.25
CA VAL A 17 -5.78 0.22 -16.18
C VAL A 17 -7.27 -0.06 -16.21
N ARG A 18 -7.64 -1.24 -16.73
CA ARG A 18 -9.01 -1.71 -16.66
C ARG A 18 -9.36 -1.85 -15.18
N SER A 19 -10.54 -1.32 -14.82
CA SER A 19 -11.14 -1.54 -13.51
C SER A 19 -10.97 -3.01 -13.10
N PHE A 20 -10.26 -3.27 -12.00
CA PHE A 20 -10.27 -4.58 -11.38
C PHE A 20 -11.65 -4.79 -10.75
N PRO A 21 -12.55 -5.58 -11.34
CA PRO A 21 -13.65 -6.12 -10.57
C PRO A 21 -13.03 -7.12 -9.60
N PHE A 22 -13.43 -7.12 -8.36
CA PHE A 22 -13.13 -8.17 -7.40
C PHE A 22 -13.46 -9.52 -8.02
N GLY A 23 -12.42 -10.28 -8.36
CA GLY A 23 -12.43 -11.42 -9.26
C GLY A 23 -11.19 -11.42 -10.15
N ALA A 24 -10.07 -10.88 -9.64
CA ALA A 24 -8.81 -10.77 -10.38
C ALA A 24 -8.39 -12.12 -10.93
N HIS A 25 -8.23 -12.20 -12.24
CA HIS A 25 -7.67 -13.38 -12.90
C HIS A 25 -6.24 -13.63 -12.37
N ARG A 26 -5.84 -14.88 -12.32
CA ARG A 26 -4.51 -15.32 -11.85
C ARG A 26 -3.35 -14.53 -12.47
N THR A 27 -3.52 -14.04 -13.70
CA THR A 27 -2.57 -13.23 -14.44
C THR A 27 -2.40 -11.83 -13.82
N ASP A 28 -3.47 -11.25 -13.29
CA ASP A 28 -3.45 -9.90 -12.72
C ASP A 28 -2.72 -9.89 -11.37
N ILE A 29 -2.92 -10.94 -10.56
CA ILE A 29 -2.22 -11.12 -9.28
C ILE A 29 -0.71 -11.23 -9.48
N TYR A 30 -0.27 -12.01 -10.47
CA TYR A 30 1.16 -12.13 -10.77
C TYR A 30 1.80 -10.80 -11.18
N HIS A 31 1.12 -10.01 -12.00
CA HIS A 31 1.62 -8.70 -12.41
C HIS A 31 1.72 -7.72 -11.24
N VAL A 32 0.75 -7.74 -10.33
CA VAL A 32 0.78 -6.90 -9.14
C VAL A 32 1.92 -7.31 -8.20
N GLU A 33 2.09 -8.60 -7.92
CA GLU A 33 3.19 -9.07 -7.08
C GLU A 33 4.54 -8.71 -7.70
N LYS A 34 4.70 -8.91 -9.01
CA LYS A 34 5.90 -8.53 -9.75
C LYS A 34 6.17 -7.02 -9.64
N LEU A 35 5.16 -6.18 -9.88
CA LEU A 35 5.27 -4.73 -9.73
C LEU A 35 5.79 -4.34 -8.34
N ILE A 36 5.18 -4.90 -7.29
CA ILE A 36 5.55 -4.56 -5.91
C ILE A 36 6.99 -5.01 -5.61
N ILE A 37 7.37 -6.21 -6.02
CA ILE A 37 8.70 -6.75 -5.78
C ILE A 37 9.76 -5.94 -6.53
N GLU A 38 9.57 -5.68 -7.81
CA GLU A 38 10.58 -5.01 -8.65
C GLU A 38 10.73 -3.52 -8.33
N LYS A 39 9.64 -2.84 -7.96
CA LYS A 39 9.66 -1.39 -7.75
C LYS A 39 9.91 -0.99 -6.30
N TYR A 40 9.38 -1.75 -5.35
CA TYR A 40 9.30 -1.30 -3.97
C TYR A 40 10.17 -2.06 -2.98
N LEU A 41 10.49 -3.34 -3.26
CA LEU A 41 11.26 -4.13 -2.30
C LEU A 41 12.63 -3.49 -2.03
N GLY A 42 12.96 -3.31 -0.75
CA GLY A 42 14.20 -2.67 -0.32
C GLY A 42 14.18 -1.14 -0.30
N VAL A 43 13.09 -0.48 -0.69
CA VAL A 43 12.96 0.97 -0.51
C VAL A 43 13.12 1.31 0.96
N PRO A 44 13.98 2.29 1.33
CA PRO A 44 14.30 2.58 2.72
C PRO A 44 13.12 3.17 3.48
N TYR A 45 13.11 2.96 4.79
CA TYR A 45 12.14 3.61 5.67
C TYR A 45 12.45 5.09 5.84
N ARG A 46 11.41 5.92 5.71
CA ARG A 46 11.43 7.34 6.12
C ARG A 46 10.12 7.65 6.83
N HIS A 47 10.20 8.21 8.03
CA HIS A 47 9.01 8.67 8.74
C HIS A 47 8.23 9.70 7.90
N ARG A 48 6.91 9.49 7.73
CA ARG A 48 6.06 10.27 6.83
C ARG A 48 6.52 10.27 5.36
N GLY A 49 7.33 9.30 4.96
CA GLY A 49 7.82 9.17 3.59
C GLY A 49 6.69 8.86 2.60
N ARG A 50 6.65 9.61 1.50
CA ARG A 50 5.62 9.51 0.43
C ARG A 50 6.25 9.39 -0.96
N GLN A 51 7.55 9.23 -1.04
CA GLN A 51 8.32 9.14 -2.28
C GLN A 51 9.15 7.86 -2.30
N ILE A 52 9.53 7.43 -3.50
CA ILE A 52 10.29 6.18 -3.68
C ILE A 52 11.70 6.19 -3.05
N ASP A 53 12.21 7.34 -2.68
CA ASP A 53 13.48 7.50 -1.96
C ASP A 53 13.35 7.28 -0.44
N GLY A 54 12.13 7.08 0.07
CA GLY A 54 11.87 6.73 1.46
C GLY A 54 10.38 6.73 1.77
N LEU A 55 9.92 5.64 2.40
CA LEU A 55 8.51 5.39 2.68
C LEU A 55 8.29 5.05 4.16
N ASP A 56 7.13 5.42 4.69
CA ASP A 56 6.55 4.76 5.86
C ASP A 56 5.53 3.69 5.42
N CYS A 57 4.89 3.00 6.35
CA CYS A 57 3.94 1.94 6.02
C CYS A 57 2.74 2.45 5.22
N TRP A 58 2.21 3.65 5.52
CA TRP A 58 1.10 4.22 4.77
C TRP A 58 1.54 4.76 3.41
N GLY A 59 2.69 5.43 3.33
CA GLY A 59 3.27 5.91 2.07
C GLY A 59 3.54 4.76 1.09
N PHE A 60 3.96 3.61 1.59
CA PHE A 60 4.10 2.40 0.78
C PHE A 60 2.75 1.96 0.18
N LEU A 61 1.71 1.81 1.00
CA LEU A 61 0.37 1.48 0.49
C LEU A 61 -0.10 2.51 -0.54
N LYS A 62 0.02 3.80 -0.21
CA LYS A 62 -0.42 4.90 -1.07
C LYS A 62 0.21 4.83 -2.46
N LEU A 63 1.52 4.60 -2.56
CA LEU A 63 2.20 4.52 -3.85
C LEU A 63 1.83 3.25 -4.63
N VAL A 64 1.75 2.10 -3.97
CA VAL A 64 1.36 0.85 -4.63
C VAL A 64 -0.05 0.97 -5.22
N TYR A 65 -1.00 1.46 -4.43
CA TYR A 65 -2.36 1.62 -4.93
C TYR A 65 -2.47 2.70 -6.02
N ALA A 66 -1.65 3.76 -5.97
CA ALA A 66 -1.58 4.76 -7.04
C ALA A 66 -1.08 4.16 -8.36
N ASP A 67 -0.07 3.29 -8.33
CA ASP A 67 0.38 2.55 -9.52
C ASP A 67 -0.70 1.63 -10.11
N LEU A 68 -1.62 1.18 -9.26
CA LEU A 68 -2.77 0.36 -9.66
C LEU A 68 -3.99 1.19 -10.09
N GLY A 69 -3.87 2.53 -10.10
CA GLY A 69 -4.93 3.45 -10.49
C GLY A 69 -5.90 3.83 -9.39
N PHE A 70 -5.57 3.56 -8.12
CA PHE A 70 -6.39 3.91 -6.97
C PHE A 70 -5.74 5.04 -6.17
N ARG A 71 -6.55 5.98 -5.71
CA ARG A 71 -6.08 7.04 -4.82
C ARG A 71 -6.51 6.75 -3.39
N LEU A 72 -5.53 6.56 -2.51
CA LEU A 72 -5.80 6.44 -1.08
C LEU A 72 -5.84 7.82 -0.43
N PHE A 73 -6.75 7.96 0.54
CA PHE A 73 -6.80 9.13 1.39
C PHE A 73 -5.49 9.32 2.16
N ASP A 74 -5.03 10.56 2.28
CA ASP A 74 -3.87 10.91 3.09
C ASP A 74 -4.14 12.23 3.78
N ILE A 75 -3.73 12.32 5.03
CA ILE A 75 -3.76 13.58 5.78
C ILE A 75 -2.36 14.17 5.70
N GLU A 76 -2.11 14.95 4.66
CA GLU A 76 -0.79 15.55 4.40
C GLU A 76 -0.38 16.51 5.53
N ASP A 77 -1.36 17.18 6.14
CA ASP A 77 -1.15 18.16 7.21
C ASP A 77 -1.17 17.55 8.63
N LEU A 78 -1.40 16.22 8.75
CA LEU A 78 -1.41 15.60 10.06
C LEU A 78 0.01 15.47 10.61
N GLU A 79 0.39 16.39 11.46
CA GLU A 79 1.63 16.29 12.23
C GLU A 79 1.53 15.17 13.28
N TYR A 80 1.90 13.95 12.89
CA TYR A 80 2.11 12.87 13.83
C TYR A 80 3.62 12.65 14.05
N GLY A 81 4.05 12.77 15.30
CA GLY A 81 5.45 12.46 15.67
C GLY A 81 5.72 10.96 15.52
N GLN A 82 7.00 10.54 15.50
CA GLN A 82 7.38 9.12 15.37
C GLN A 82 6.74 8.20 16.43
N ALA A 83 6.38 8.76 17.57
CA ALA A 83 5.75 8.06 18.69
C ALA A 83 4.20 8.15 18.70
N TRP A 84 3.56 8.49 17.59
CA TRP A 84 2.10 8.68 17.54
C TRP A 84 1.30 7.47 18.01
N GLY A 85 1.76 6.26 17.71
CA GLY A 85 1.13 5.02 18.17
C GLY A 85 1.19 4.81 19.69
N LEU A 86 1.96 5.65 20.42
CA LEU A 86 1.96 5.66 21.89
C LEU A 86 0.87 6.57 22.48
N ARG A 87 0.26 7.40 21.67
CA ARG A 87 -0.93 8.16 22.04
C ARG A 87 -2.15 7.27 21.79
N ASN A 88 -3.16 7.34 22.63
CA ASN A 88 -4.38 6.53 22.54
C ASN A 88 -5.29 6.97 21.37
N LYS A 89 -4.70 7.28 20.22
CA LYS A 89 -5.39 7.76 19.04
C LYS A 89 -5.09 6.82 17.88
N ASP A 90 -6.14 6.17 17.37
CA ASP A 90 -6.04 5.21 16.27
C ASP A 90 -6.27 5.92 14.94
N TYR A 91 -5.19 6.53 14.42
CA TYR A 91 -5.25 7.28 13.17
C TYR A 91 -5.70 6.43 11.98
N PHE A 92 -5.39 5.13 11.97
CA PHE A 92 -5.82 4.24 10.91
C PHE A 92 -7.34 4.05 10.93
N LYS A 93 -7.90 3.72 12.08
CA LYS A 93 -9.34 3.51 12.21
C LYS A 93 -10.15 4.79 12.07
N GLU A 94 -9.61 5.90 12.56
CA GLU A 94 -10.31 7.19 12.51
C GLU A 94 -10.33 7.80 11.10
N ASN A 95 -9.31 7.52 10.25
CA ASN A 95 -9.14 8.26 9.01
C ASN A 95 -8.94 7.38 7.77
N TYR A 96 -8.15 6.32 7.85
CA TYR A 96 -7.68 5.63 6.65
C TYR A 96 -8.57 4.48 6.19
N VAL A 97 -9.36 3.89 7.07
CA VAL A 97 -10.23 2.76 6.72
C VAL A 97 -11.64 3.17 6.28
N ASN A 98 -11.93 4.47 6.17
CA ASN A 98 -13.26 4.94 5.77
C ASN A 98 -13.69 4.50 4.37
N ASP A 99 -12.74 4.25 3.48
CA ASP A 99 -12.96 3.77 2.10
C ASP A 99 -12.78 2.27 1.94
N TRP A 100 -12.67 1.54 3.05
CA TRP A 100 -12.36 0.13 3.08
C TRP A 100 -13.45 -0.67 3.79
N ASP A 101 -13.69 -1.90 3.32
CA ASP A 101 -14.54 -2.86 3.99
C ASP A 101 -13.70 -3.87 4.75
N ARG A 102 -14.04 -4.10 6.02
CA ARG A 102 -13.39 -5.16 6.80
C ARG A 102 -13.81 -6.52 6.27
N VAL A 103 -12.84 -7.41 6.00
CA VAL A 103 -13.08 -8.75 5.45
C VAL A 103 -12.58 -9.83 6.40
N ALA A 104 -13.30 -10.96 6.43
CA ALA A 104 -12.91 -12.10 7.27
C ALA A 104 -11.85 -12.98 6.59
N ILE A 105 -11.92 -13.09 5.26
CA ILE A 105 -10.99 -13.88 4.45
C ILE A 105 -10.23 -12.91 3.54
N PRO A 106 -8.92 -12.70 3.80
CA PRO A 106 -8.13 -11.80 3.00
C PRO A 106 -7.79 -12.38 1.63
N GLU A 107 -7.74 -11.52 0.64
CA GLU A 107 -7.23 -11.78 -0.70
C GLU A 107 -5.97 -10.96 -0.97
N VAL A 108 -5.26 -11.29 -2.04
CA VAL A 108 -4.12 -10.48 -2.50
C VAL A 108 -4.58 -9.06 -2.77
N LEU A 109 -3.79 -8.08 -2.35
CA LEU A 109 -4.08 -6.65 -2.34
C LEU A 109 -5.04 -6.15 -1.25
N ASP A 110 -5.55 -6.98 -0.38
CA ASP A 110 -6.20 -6.44 0.80
C ASP A 110 -5.16 -5.76 1.72
N GLY A 111 -5.56 -4.71 2.38
CA GLY A 111 -4.77 -4.11 3.44
C GLY A 111 -4.83 -4.96 4.71
N VAL A 112 -3.73 -5.02 5.45
CA VAL A 112 -3.70 -5.60 6.79
C VAL A 112 -3.23 -4.57 7.79
N LEU A 113 -3.95 -4.42 8.91
CA LEU A 113 -3.58 -3.56 10.03
C LEU A 113 -3.05 -4.37 11.21
N PHE A 114 -2.07 -3.79 11.90
CA PHE A 114 -1.43 -4.41 13.06
C PHE A 114 -1.48 -3.49 14.26
N LEU A 115 -1.78 -4.08 15.42
CA LEU A 115 -1.79 -3.42 16.73
C LEU A 115 -0.37 -3.31 17.30
N ASN A 116 -0.13 -2.25 18.03
CA ASN A 116 0.99 -2.17 18.95
C ASN A 116 0.63 -2.83 20.31
N SER A 117 1.57 -2.79 21.26
CA SER A 117 1.36 -3.34 22.63
C SER A 117 0.26 -2.64 23.44
N ARG A 118 -0.25 -1.51 22.98
CA ARG A 118 -1.35 -0.75 23.61
C ARG A 118 -2.69 -0.96 22.93
N GLY A 119 -2.76 -1.87 21.95
CA GLY A 119 -4.00 -2.14 21.20
C GLY A 119 -4.39 -1.07 20.19
N VAL A 120 -3.45 -0.19 19.82
CA VAL A 120 -3.66 0.84 18.79
C VAL A 120 -3.11 0.35 17.46
N ALA A 121 -3.89 0.45 16.38
CA ALA A 121 -3.42 0.13 15.04
C ALA A 121 -2.38 1.18 14.60
N ASN A 122 -1.14 0.76 14.45
CA ASN A 122 -0.03 1.65 14.16
C ASN A 122 0.85 1.18 13.00
N HIS A 123 0.48 0.11 12.34
CA HIS A 123 1.23 -0.42 11.21
C HIS A 123 0.28 -1.03 10.18
N ALA A 124 0.65 -0.92 8.92
CA ALA A 124 -0.12 -1.42 7.79
C ALA A 124 0.77 -2.16 6.79
N GLY A 125 0.17 -3.09 6.04
CA GLY A 125 0.79 -3.81 4.95
C GLY A 125 -0.22 -4.21 3.90
N ILE A 126 0.26 -4.82 2.82
CA ILE A 126 -0.53 -5.35 1.71
C ILE A 126 -0.40 -6.86 1.70
N VAL A 127 -1.54 -7.55 1.69
CA VAL A 127 -1.60 -9.01 1.67
C VAL A 127 -1.09 -9.54 0.33
N PHE A 128 -0.20 -10.53 0.41
CA PHE A 128 0.27 -11.36 -0.71
C PHE A 128 -0.25 -12.78 -0.58
N LYS A 129 -0.06 -13.57 -1.64
CA LYS A 129 -0.36 -15.01 -1.59
C LYS A 129 0.50 -15.74 -0.54
N ASP A 130 0.17 -16.99 -0.26
CA ASP A 130 0.91 -17.88 0.63
C ASP A 130 1.07 -17.34 2.05
N ARG A 131 0.06 -16.65 2.56
CA ARG A 131 0.06 -16.02 3.90
C ARG A 131 1.21 -15.03 4.11
N LYS A 132 1.65 -14.37 3.04
CA LYS A 132 2.64 -13.31 3.09
C LYS A 132 1.97 -11.95 3.05
N PHE A 133 2.71 -10.95 3.46
CA PHE A 133 2.36 -9.54 3.26
C PHE A 133 3.62 -8.72 3.03
N VAL A 134 3.47 -7.60 2.34
CA VAL A 134 4.54 -6.63 2.12
C VAL A 134 4.23 -5.38 2.90
N HIS A 135 5.24 -4.86 3.56
CA HIS A 135 5.10 -3.66 4.38
C HIS A 135 6.41 -2.87 4.45
N CYS A 136 6.32 -1.60 4.79
CA CYS A 136 7.48 -0.78 5.06
C CYS A 136 7.68 -0.63 6.58
N CYS A 137 8.78 -1.14 7.09
CA CYS A 137 9.20 -1.00 8.47
C CYS A 137 10.60 -0.33 8.54
N ARG A 138 11.21 -0.26 9.71
CA ARG A 138 12.54 0.35 9.86
C ARG A 138 13.63 -0.29 8.98
N ALA A 139 13.46 -1.55 8.59
CA ALA A 139 14.35 -2.25 7.66
C ALA A 139 14.08 -1.89 6.17
N GLY A 140 13.11 -1.01 5.91
CA GLY A 140 12.62 -0.69 4.57
C GLY A 140 11.40 -1.54 4.18
N VAL A 141 11.12 -1.58 2.88
CA VAL A 141 10.03 -2.42 2.33
C VAL A 141 10.49 -3.86 2.25
N ILE A 142 9.82 -4.73 2.98
CA ILE A 142 10.14 -6.16 3.08
C ILE A 142 8.89 -7.04 2.98
N VAL A 143 9.10 -8.32 2.68
CA VAL A 143 8.08 -9.36 2.75
C VAL A 143 8.16 -10.06 4.10
N SER A 144 7.01 -10.21 4.76
CA SER A 144 6.87 -10.98 6.01
C SER A 144 5.73 -11.99 5.90
N ARG A 145 5.57 -12.84 6.93
CA ARG A 145 4.52 -13.85 6.97
C ARG A 145 3.45 -13.49 7.99
N LEU A 146 2.19 -13.62 7.59
CA LEU A 146 1.02 -13.38 8.46
C LEU A 146 0.91 -14.43 9.59
N ASP A 147 1.43 -15.62 9.36
CA ASP A 147 1.43 -16.72 10.34
C ASP A 147 2.67 -16.74 11.26
N ASP A 148 3.61 -15.80 11.07
CA ASP A 148 4.70 -15.59 12.05
C ASP A 148 4.11 -15.11 13.39
N GLU A 149 4.57 -15.69 14.50
CA GLU A 149 4.04 -15.40 15.85
C GLU A 149 4.17 -13.92 16.25
N SER A 150 5.19 -13.24 15.76
CA SER A 150 5.41 -11.81 16.02
C SER A 150 4.36 -10.91 15.32
N TRP A 151 3.83 -11.36 14.20
CA TRP A 151 2.82 -10.65 13.42
C TRP A 151 1.41 -11.13 13.71
N LYS A 152 1.20 -12.46 13.75
CA LYS A 152 -0.10 -13.09 13.91
C LYS A 152 -0.89 -12.54 15.10
N LYS A 153 -0.24 -12.39 16.26
CA LYS A 153 -0.85 -11.87 17.49
C LYS A 153 -1.22 -10.38 17.43
N ARG A 154 -0.70 -9.68 16.45
CA ARG A 154 -0.90 -8.23 16.28
C ARG A 154 -1.88 -7.89 15.18
N ILE A 155 -2.36 -8.86 14.40
CA ILE A 155 -3.33 -8.59 13.34
C ILE A 155 -4.60 -8.00 13.96
N GLU A 156 -4.91 -6.77 13.59
CA GLU A 156 -6.16 -6.09 13.93
C GLU A 156 -7.28 -6.53 13.00
N GLY A 157 -7.00 -6.59 11.72
CA GLY A 157 -7.96 -6.99 10.70
C GLY A 157 -7.42 -6.86 9.29
N PHE A 158 -8.22 -7.35 8.35
CA PHE A 158 -7.99 -7.23 6.93
C PHE A 158 -9.05 -6.34 6.32
N TYR A 159 -8.65 -5.54 5.32
CA TYR A 159 -9.47 -4.48 4.78
C TYR A 159 -9.37 -4.46 3.26
N ARG A 160 -10.51 -4.50 2.59
CA ARG A 160 -10.63 -4.43 1.13
C ARG A 160 -11.03 -3.04 0.70
N LEU A 161 -10.25 -2.41 -0.18
CA LEU A 161 -10.55 -1.10 -0.70
C LEU A 161 -11.85 -1.15 -1.50
N ARG A 162 -12.82 -0.29 -1.19
CA ARG A 162 -14.02 -0.13 -2.01
C ARG A 162 -13.63 0.46 -3.36
N ASN A 163 -14.17 -0.16 -4.40
CA ASN A 163 -13.92 0.27 -5.77
C ASN A 163 -14.60 1.63 -6.02
N LYS A 164 -13.91 2.71 -5.69
CA LYS A 164 -14.30 4.06 -6.13
C LYS A 164 -13.42 4.40 -7.32
N ALA A 165 -13.95 4.14 -8.54
CA ALA A 165 -13.43 4.78 -9.73
C ALA A 165 -13.59 6.31 -9.54
N TRP A 166 -12.49 7.03 -9.60
CA TRP A 166 -12.45 8.49 -9.64
C TRP A 166 -12.48 8.95 -11.09
#